data_000fc77e7616a03b801b99cdab441fa5
#
_entry.id   000fc77e7616a03b801b99cdab441fa5
#
_cell.length_a   1.000
_cell.length_b   1.000
_cell.length_c   1.000
_cell.angle_alpha   90.00
_cell.angle_beta   90.00
_cell.angle_gamma   90.00
#
_symmetry.space_group_name_H-M   'P 1'
#
loop_
_entity.id
_entity.type
_entity.pdbx_description
1 polymer ?
#
loop_
_entity_poly.entity_id
_entity_poly.type
_entity_poly.pdbx_seq_one_letter_code
_entity_poly.pdbx_strand_id
1 'polypeptide(L)'
;MSKTYLGVDIGGTAVKLGLVDENGRVLRRAERSVSFDGYKTPILDTVQTAIREFLTADAPRLEGIAVSATGQIDSRRGVVAGTCGNFPGWIGVDIKGTLERAFGLPVTVANDANCMLLGEVWAGAAKGYTDVIGVTLGTGVGGGILTGGRLLEGARGLGGELGHFRLHALDGVACTCGAIGCYERYAATTALVRSAQKAGLDAPDGRAIFEAAAAGDARTLAVLNGWINEIAQGLAGLVHIFNPQLILIGGGVSAQQALLIDPLAAQVRKSIMPAFAEGLEVRAAALQNDAGLVGAVYYFKQQQ
;
A
#
# COMPACT_ATOMS: atom_id res chain seq x y z
N MET A 1 -14.65 -15.40 25.10
CA MET A 1 -15.07 -15.17 23.69
C MET A 1 -13.88 -14.57 22.94
N SER A 2 -13.59 -15.01 21.73
CA SER A 2 -12.52 -14.44 20.89
C SER A 2 -12.85 -12.98 20.56
N LYS A 3 -11.85 -12.10 20.64
CA LYS A 3 -12.00 -10.68 20.26
C LYS A 3 -12.14 -10.54 18.77
N THR A 4 -13.09 -9.71 18.34
CA THR A 4 -13.34 -9.45 16.91
C THR A 4 -13.32 -7.95 16.65
N TYR A 5 -12.76 -7.57 15.51
CA TYR A 5 -12.60 -6.20 15.06
C TYR A 5 -13.25 -6.02 13.68
N LEU A 6 -13.73 -4.83 13.39
CA LEU A 6 -14.11 -4.47 12.03
C LEU A 6 -12.92 -3.80 11.35
N GLY A 7 -12.30 -4.48 10.38
CA GLY A 7 -11.37 -3.89 9.44
C GLY A 7 -12.13 -3.21 8.30
N VAL A 8 -11.70 -2.00 7.94
CA VAL A 8 -12.25 -1.20 6.83
C VAL A 8 -11.09 -0.73 5.97
N ASP A 9 -11.04 -1.11 4.70
CA ASP A 9 -9.99 -0.68 3.77
C ASP A 9 -10.61 0.22 2.70
N ILE A 10 -10.37 1.53 2.79
CA ILE A 10 -10.95 2.57 1.93
C ILE A 10 -9.97 2.89 0.81
N GLY A 11 -10.19 2.28 -0.35
CA GLY A 11 -9.48 2.63 -1.58
C GLY A 11 -10.22 3.70 -2.39
N GLY A 12 -9.58 4.14 -3.48
CA GLY A 12 -10.17 5.14 -4.37
C GLY A 12 -11.39 4.67 -5.16
N THR A 13 -11.56 3.38 -5.38
CA THR A 13 -12.66 2.82 -6.20
C THR A 13 -13.63 1.96 -5.38
N ALA A 14 -13.16 1.37 -4.30
CA ALA A 14 -13.96 0.49 -3.45
C ALA A 14 -13.56 0.62 -1.99
N VAL A 15 -14.51 0.32 -1.10
CA VAL A 15 -14.29 0.01 0.30
C VAL A 15 -14.42 -1.50 0.50
N LYS A 16 -13.44 -2.09 1.18
CA LYS A 16 -13.48 -3.48 1.63
C LYS A 16 -13.75 -3.51 3.13
N LEU A 17 -14.55 -4.46 3.57
CA LEU A 17 -14.91 -4.68 4.96
C LEU A 17 -14.52 -6.10 5.36
N GLY A 18 -14.03 -6.27 6.58
CA GLY A 18 -13.69 -7.57 7.13
C GLY A 18 -13.94 -7.69 8.61
N LEU A 19 -14.56 -8.77 9.07
CA LEU A 19 -14.47 -9.17 10.48
C LEU A 19 -13.14 -9.90 10.66
N VAL A 20 -12.28 -9.39 11.52
CA VAL A 20 -10.94 -9.93 11.77
C VAL A 20 -10.84 -10.34 13.24
N ASP A 21 -10.36 -11.56 13.50
CA ASP A 21 -10.16 -12.06 14.86
C ASP A 21 -8.85 -11.54 15.49
N GLU A 22 -8.65 -11.85 16.75
CA GLU A 22 -7.47 -11.46 17.52
C GLU A 22 -6.14 -12.03 17.01
N ASN A 23 -6.18 -12.99 16.08
CA ASN A 23 -5.03 -13.63 15.44
C ASN A 23 -4.76 -13.12 14.01
N GLY A 24 -5.58 -12.17 13.52
CA GLY A 24 -5.45 -11.62 12.17
C GLY A 24 -6.15 -12.43 11.07
N ARG A 25 -6.99 -13.41 11.43
CA ARG A 25 -7.76 -14.17 10.47
C ARG A 25 -9.02 -13.40 10.08
N VAL A 26 -9.24 -13.23 8.77
CA VAL A 26 -10.46 -12.63 8.24
C VAL A 26 -11.58 -13.67 8.21
N LEU A 27 -12.61 -13.44 9.02
CA LEU A 27 -13.74 -14.36 9.23
C LEU A 27 -14.85 -14.15 8.18
N ARG A 28 -15.11 -12.89 7.80
CA ARG A 28 -16.14 -12.49 6.83
C ARG A 28 -15.65 -11.29 6.05
N ARG A 29 -16.01 -11.18 4.78
CA ARG A 29 -15.66 -10.08 3.88
C ARG A 29 -16.88 -9.52 3.17
N ALA A 30 -16.80 -8.24 2.81
CA ALA A 30 -17.65 -7.58 1.84
C ALA A 30 -16.87 -6.50 1.10
N GLU A 31 -17.34 -6.12 -0.06
CA GLU A 31 -16.77 -5.03 -0.85
C GLU A 31 -17.89 -4.20 -1.47
N ARG A 32 -17.67 -2.88 -1.56
CA ARG A 32 -18.61 -1.96 -2.20
C ARG A 32 -17.85 -0.88 -2.98
N SER A 33 -18.31 -0.57 -4.18
CA SER A 33 -17.75 0.57 -4.94
C SER A 33 -18.03 1.89 -4.22
N VAL A 34 -17.02 2.76 -4.16
CA VAL A 34 -17.16 4.16 -3.69
C VAL A 34 -17.19 5.16 -4.83
N SER A 35 -16.94 4.73 -6.06
CA SER A 35 -16.93 5.57 -7.27
C SER A 35 -18.12 5.28 -8.21
N PHE A 36 -19.11 4.55 -7.72
CA PHE A 36 -20.25 4.05 -8.52
C PHE A 36 -21.07 5.15 -9.20
N ASP A 37 -21.06 6.37 -8.69
CA ASP A 37 -21.78 7.53 -9.21
C ASP A 37 -20.85 8.70 -9.59
N GLY A 38 -19.54 8.42 -9.75
CA GLY A 38 -18.54 9.45 -10.01
C GLY A 38 -18.26 10.34 -8.80
N TYR A 39 -18.33 9.77 -7.59
CA TYR A 39 -18.11 10.45 -6.29
C TYR A 39 -19.12 11.57 -5.98
N LYS A 40 -20.33 11.53 -6.53
CA LYS A 40 -21.42 12.42 -6.12
C LYS A 40 -21.85 12.14 -4.70
N THR A 41 -21.90 10.87 -4.30
CA THR A 41 -22.00 10.45 -2.90
C THR A 41 -20.62 10.51 -2.27
N PRO A 42 -20.44 11.24 -1.15
CA PRO A 42 -19.15 11.26 -0.45
C PRO A 42 -18.68 9.85 -0.07
N ILE A 43 -17.39 9.61 -0.21
CA ILE A 43 -16.80 8.29 0.07
C ILE A 43 -17.17 7.81 1.48
N LEU A 44 -17.08 8.69 2.49
CA LEU A 44 -17.35 8.31 3.88
C LEU A 44 -18.83 7.96 4.14
N ASP A 45 -19.78 8.55 3.41
CA ASP A 45 -21.20 8.19 3.50
C ASP A 45 -21.45 6.79 2.93
N THR A 46 -20.78 6.47 1.82
CA THR A 46 -20.79 5.11 1.25
C THR A 46 -20.19 4.11 2.23
N VAL A 47 -19.07 4.45 2.88
CA VAL A 47 -18.42 3.63 3.91
C VAL A 47 -19.38 3.36 5.09
N GLN A 48 -20.02 4.39 5.62
CA GLN A 48 -21.00 4.22 6.72
C GLN A 48 -22.15 3.30 6.33
N THR A 49 -22.69 3.47 5.11
CA THR A 49 -23.76 2.63 4.58
C THR A 49 -23.29 1.18 4.45
N ALA A 50 -22.13 0.96 3.87
CA ALA A 50 -21.54 -0.37 3.72
C ALA A 50 -21.32 -1.07 5.08
N ILE A 51 -20.85 -0.33 6.10
CA ILE A 51 -20.68 -0.86 7.46
C ILE A 51 -22.03 -1.27 8.06
N ARG A 52 -23.07 -0.43 7.95
CA ARG A 52 -24.41 -0.77 8.48
C ARG A 52 -25.00 -2.01 7.83
N GLU A 53 -24.86 -2.16 6.52
CA GLU A 53 -25.31 -3.33 5.78
C GLU A 53 -24.50 -4.60 6.12
N PHE A 54 -23.20 -4.42 6.36
CA PHE A 54 -22.30 -5.52 6.72
C PHE A 54 -22.53 -6.03 8.14
N LEU A 55 -22.84 -5.15 9.09
CA LEU A 55 -23.10 -5.51 10.49
C LEU A 55 -24.57 -5.89 10.66
N THR A 56 -24.87 -7.17 10.46
CA THR A 56 -26.19 -7.75 10.72
C THR A 56 -26.46 -7.91 12.22
N ALA A 57 -27.71 -8.21 12.61
CA ALA A 57 -28.11 -8.43 14.02
C ALA A 57 -27.29 -9.55 14.70
N ASP A 58 -26.79 -10.53 13.93
CA ASP A 58 -25.97 -11.65 14.41
C ASP A 58 -24.45 -11.33 14.41
N ALA A 59 -24.07 -10.07 14.16
CA ALA A 59 -22.66 -9.70 14.18
C ALA A 59 -22.07 -9.88 15.59
N PRO A 60 -20.84 -10.39 15.72
CA PRO A 60 -20.20 -10.53 17.04
C PRO A 60 -20.00 -9.15 17.66
N ARG A 61 -19.90 -9.09 18.99
CA ARG A 61 -19.46 -7.88 19.67
C ARG A 61 -18.08 -7.46 19.15
N LEU A 62 -17.98 -6.23 18.69
CA LEU A 62 -16.75 -5.66 18.17
C LEU A 62 -15.97 -4.92 19.26
N GLU A 63 -14.66 -5.06 19.27
CA GLU A 63 -13.75 -4.28 20.11
C GLU A 63 -13.52 -2.86 19.54
N GLY A 64 -13.65 -2.69 18.22
CA GLY A 64 -13.49 -1.41 17.55
C GLY A 64 -13.49 -1.51 16.03
N ILE A 65 -13.31 -0.36 15.40
CA ILE A 65 -13.22 -0.19 13.95
C ILE A 65 -11.79 0.25 13.60
N ALA A 66 -11.14 -0.53 12.76
CA ALA A 66 -9.78 -0.27 12.31
C ALA A 66 -9.78 0.09 10.82
N VAL A 67 -9.32 1.29 10.47
CA VAL A 67 -9.43 1.82 9.11
C VAL A 67 -8.06 1.92 8.45
N SER A 68 -7.92 1.29 7.30
CA SER A 68 -6.93 1.54 6.27
C SER A 68 -7.52 2.53 5.28
N ALA A 69 -6.84 3.62 4.97
CA ALA A 69 -7.39 4.64 4.07
C ALA A 69 -6.34 5.17 3.09
N THR A 70 -6.78 5.36 1.84
CA THR A 70 -5.96 5.97 0.81
C THR A 70 -5.74 7.46 1.08
N GLY A 71 -4.56 7.97 0.71
CA GLY A 71 -4.14 9.35 0.91
C GLY A 71 -3.20 9.54 2.09
N GLN A 72 -2.83 10.79 2.33
CA GLN A 72 -1.98 11.19 3.45
C GLN A 72 -2.85 11.28 4.71
N ILE A 73 -2.70 10.35 5.61
CA ILE A 73 -3.51 10.24 6.82
C ILE A 73 -2.75 10.78 8.03
N ASP A 74 -3.28 11.83 8.65
CA ASP A 74 -2.90 12.18 10.03
C ASP A 74 -3.48 11.11 10.96
N SER A 75 -2.69 10.06 11.21
CA SER A 75 -3.15 8.88 11.97
C SER A 75 -3.50 9.21 13.43
N ARG A 76 -2.90 10.25 14.02
CA ARG A 76 -3.20 10.68 15.39
C ARG A 76 -4.59 11.29 15.50
N ARG A 77 -4.99 12.07 14.49
CA ARG A 77 -6.31 12.71 14.43
C ARG A 77 -7.34 11.86 13.69
N GLY A 78 -6.92 10.92 12.87
CA GLY A 78 -7.78 10.13 12.00
C GLY A 78 -8.41 10.93 10.87
N VAL A 79 -7.67 11.91 10.34
CA VAL A 79 -8.11 12.88 9.32
C VAL A 79 -7.29 12.73 8.05
N VAL A 80 -7.93 12.90 6.89
CA VAL A 80 -7.25 12.96 5.61
C VAL A 80 -6.55 14.31 5.47
N ALA A 81 -5.24 14.34 5.60
CA ALA A 81 -4.43 15.56 5.54
C ALA A 81 -4.14 16.00 4.08
N GLY A 82 -4.11 15.05 3.14
CA GLY A 82 -3.84 15.31 1.73
C GLY A 82 -4.07 14.07 0.86
N THR A 83 -4.00 14.27 -0.45
CA THR A 83 -4.05 13.17 -1.42
C THR A 83 -3.33 13.56 -2.70
N CYS A 84 -2.72 12.60 -3.37
CA CYS A 84 -2.17 12.75 -4.72
C CYS A 84 -3.13 12.18 -5.79
N GLY A 85 -4.26 11.61 -5.37
CA GLY A 85 -5.34 11.13 -6.23
C GLY A 85 -6.44 12.19 -6.42
N ASN A 86 -7.26 11.99 -7.44
CA ASN A 86 -8.42 12.85 -7.68
C ASN A 86 -9.65 12.28 -6.97
N PHE A 87 -9.77 12.57 -5.67
CA PHE A 87 -10.90 12.16 -4.83
C PHE A 87 -11.64 13.42 -4.34
N PRO A 88 -12.72 13.85 -5.01
CA PRO A 88 -13.44 15.07 -4.64
C PRO A 88 -13.92 15.03 -3.19
N GLY A 89 -13.63 16.10 -2.44
CA GLY A 89 -14.08 16.25 -1.06
C GLY A 89 -13.39 15.32 -0.03
N TRP A 90 -12.32 14.60 -0.43
CA TRP A 90 -11.64 13.66 0.47
C TRP A 90 -10.70 14.36 1.46
N ILE A 91 -10.01 15.43 1.05
CA ILE A 91 -9.10 16.19 1.92
C ILE A 91 -9.89 16.86 3.04
N GLY A 92 -9.41 16.75 4.29
CA GLY A 92 -10.03 17.31 5.47
C GLY A 92 -11.12 16.42 6.11
N VAL A 93 -11.43 15.25 5.51
CA VAL A 93 -12.43 14.34 6.06
C VAL A 93 -11.96 13.78 7.40
N ASP A 94 -12.77 13.97 8.45
CA ASP A 94 -12.63 13.37 9.78
C ASP A 94 -13.23 11.96 9.77
N ILE A 95 -12.40 10.98 9.38
CA ILE A 95 -12.82 9.58 9.30
C ILE A 95 -13.10 9.06 10.71
N LYS A 96 -12.13 9.26 11.63
CA LYS A 96 -12.20 8.76 13.01
C LYS A 96 -13.44 9.25 13.72
N GLY A 97 -13.57 10.56 13.89
CA GLY A 97 -14.69 11.13 14.67
C GLY A 97 -16.05 10.85 14.04
N THR A 98 -16.13 10.78 12.70
CA THR A 98 -17.39 10.45 12.03
C THR A 98 -17.83 9.01 12.29
N LEU A 99 -16.91 8.04 12.20
CA LEU A 99 -17.24 6.64 12.48
C LEU A 99 -17.45 6.39 13.98
N GLU A 100 -16.72 7.04 14.88
CA GLU A 100 -16.95 6.97 16.32
C GLU A 100 -18.37 7.43 16.70
N ARG A 101 -18.80 8.59 16.15
CA ARG A 101 -20.17 9.10 16.35
C ARG A 101 -21.24 8.20 15.77
N ALA A 102 -20.98 7.60 14.61
CA ALA A 102 -21.98 6.77 13.91
C ALA A 102 -22.20 5.39 14.53
N PHE A 103 -21.15 4.80 15.13
CA PHE A 103 -21.17 3.40 15.58
C PHE A 103 -20.90 3.21 17.07
N GLY A 104 -20.50 4.25 17.83
CA GLY A 104 -20.24 4.17 19.26
C GLY A 104 -19.08 3.26 19.64
N LEU A 105 -18.14 3.03 18.73
CA LEU A 105 -16.98 2.17 18.90
C LEU A 105 -15.68 2.99 18.75
N PRO A 106 -14.59 2.63 19.45
CA PRO A 106 -13.30 3.26 19.21
C PRO A 106 -12.82 3.01 17.78
N VAL A 107 -12.21 4.04 17.16
CA VAL A 107 -11.75 4.00 15.77
C VAL A 107 -10.28 4.38 15.69
N THR A 108 -9.49 3.64 14.91
CA THR A 108 -8.15 4.05 14.47
C THR A 108 -8.11 4.14 12.96
N VAL A 109 -7.28 5.05 12.44
CA VAL A 109 -7.12 5.24 11.00
C VAL A 109 -5.63 5.31 10.68
N ALA A 110 -5.19 4.57 9.69
CA ALA A 110 -3.82 4.62 9.18
C ALA A 110 -3.81 4.62 7.63
N ASN A 111 -2.68 5.02 7.05
CA ASN A 111 -2.52 4.96 5.60
C ASN A 111 -2.52 3.51 5.07
N ASP A 112 -3.01 3.30 3.86
CA ASP A 112 -3.19 1.99 3.22
C ASP A 112 -1.88 1.21 3.04
N ALA A 113 -0.78 1.87 2.64
CA ALA A 113 0.52 1.20 2.50
C ALA A 113 1.12 0.85 3.86
N ASN A 114 0.93 1.69 4.88
CA ASN A 114 1.29 1.37 6.26
C ASN A 114 0.49 0.16 6.78
N CYS A 115 -0.80 0.11 6.51
CA CYS A 115 -1.64 -1.04 6.85
C CYS A 115 -1.21 -2.30 6.10
N MET A 116 -0.88 -2.21 4.80
CA MET A 116 -0.34 -3.35 4.06
C MET A 116 0.90 -3.92 4.77
N LEU A 117 1.88 -3.07 5.09
CA LEU A 117 3.09 -3.50 5.79
C LEU A 117 2.77 -4.14 7.15
N LEU A 118 1.94 -3.51 7.97
CA LEU A 118 1.56 -4.02 9.29
C LEU A 118 0.82 -5.37 9.22
N GLY A 119 -0.02 -5.56 8.22
CA GLY A 119 -0.69 -6.84 7.97
C GLY A 119 0.30 -7.95 7.70
N GLU A 120 1.26 -7.69 6.83
CA GLU A 120 2.31 -8.64 6.48
C GLU A 120 3.27 -8.94 7.65
N VAL A 121 3.51 -7.96 8.50
CA VAL A 121 4.30 -8.14 9.75
C VAL A 121 3.54 -9.01 10.75
N TRP A 122 2.22 -8.85 10.86
CA TRP A 122 1.43 -9.62 11.82
C TRP A 122 1.15 -11.04 11.35
N ALA A 123 0.69 -11.20 10.11
CA ALA A 123 0.13 -12.46 9.63
C ALA A 123 0.66 -12.92 8.25
N GLY A 124 1.59 -12.18 7.63
CA GLY A 124 2.05 -12.44 6.27
C GLY A 124 3.55 -12.72 6.13
N ALA A 125 4.12 -12.29 5.01
CA ALA A 125 5.49 -12.58 4.58
C ALA A 125 6.57 -11.87 5.41
N ALA A 126 6.21 -10.83 6.19
CA ALA A 126 7.13 -10.08 7.03
C ALA A 126 7.08 -10.49 8.52
N LYS A 127 6.40 -11.61 8.83
CA LYS A 127 6.29 -12.10 10.21
C LYS A 127 7.66 -12.44 10.77
N GLY A 128 7.99 -11.86 11.93
CA GLY A 128 9.26 -12.07 12.63
C GLY A 128 10.37 -11.08 12.28
N TYR A 129 10.17 -10.22 11.30
CA TYR A 129 11.09 -9.13 10.95
C TYR A 129 10.75 -7.87 11.77
N THR A 130 11.79 -7.12 12.14
CA THR A 130 11.66 -5.87 12.91
C THR A 130 12.02 -4.63 12.10
N ASP A 131 12.78 -4.80 11.02
CA ASP A 131 13.25 -3.71 10.17
C ASP A 131 12.89 -4.04 8.72
N VAL A 132 11.78 -3.45 8.26
CA VAL A 132 11.15 -3.78 6.96
C VAL A 132 10.80 -2.51 6.21
N ILE A 133 11.09 -2.48 4.94
CA ILE A 133 10.55 -1.50 4.00
C ILE A 133 9.46 -2.18 3.17
N GLY A 134 8.22 -1.76 3.34
CA GLY A 134 7.10 -2.16 2.49
C GLY A 134 6.90 -1.16 1.36
N VAL A 135 6.77 -1.65 0.13
CA VAL A 135 6.48 -0.82 -1.04
C VAL A 135 5.33 -1.44 -1.82
N THR A 136 4.28 -0.68 -2.10
CA THR A 136 3.19 -1.09 -2.97
C THR A 136 3.40 -0.53 -4.38
N LEU A 137 3.44 -1.41 -5.38
CA LEU A 137 3.56 -1.07 -6.79
C LEU A 137 2.19 -1.25 -7.48
N GLY A 138 1.53 -0.12 -7.74
CA GLY A 138 0.21 -0.07 -8.36
C GLY A 138 0.08 1.12 -9.32
N THR A 139 -1.07 1.79 -9.33
CA THR A 139 -1.29 3.05 -10.06
C THR A 139 -0.27 4.10 -9.63
N GLY A 140 0.05 4.14 -8.34
CA GLY A 140 1.12 4.90 -7.73
C GLY A 140 2.11 3.99 -6.98
N VAL A 141 2.96 4.60 -6.15
CA VAL A 141 3.87 3.93 -5.23
C VAL A 141 3.54 4.35 -3.80
N GLY A 142 3.00 3.42 -3.03
CA GLY A 142 2.84 3.60 -1.60
C GLY A 142 4.02 3.00 -0.83
N GLY A 143 4.20 3.41 0.42
CA GLY A 143 5.27 2.90 1.26
C GLY A 143 4.94 2.89 2.73
N GLY A 144 5.64 2.00 3.45
CA GLY A 144 5.66 1.95 4.90
C GLY A 144 7.03 1.50 5.38
N ILE A 145 7.45 1.96 6.54
CA ILE A 145 8.74 1.63 7.14
C ILE A 145 8.50 1.13 8.55
N LEU A 146 8.97 -0.09 8.81
CA LEU A 146 9.08 -0.65 10.16
C LEU A 146 10.54 -0.56 10.59
N THR A 147 10.82 -0.02 11.77
CA THR A 147 12.15 0.01 12.36
C THR A 147 12.09 -0.32 13.85
N GLY A 148 12.93 -1.26 14.29
CA GLY A 148 12.88 -1.79 15.66
C GLY A 148 11.49 -2.33 16.04
N GLY A 149 10.75 -2.93 15.11
CA GLY A 149 9.41 -3.47 15.31
C GLY A 149 8.29 -2.43 15.41
N ARG A 150 8.57 -1.15 15.09
CA ARG A 150 7.58 -0.05 15.15
C ARG A 150 7.45 0.65 13.81
N LEU A 151 6.22 1.01 13.46
CA LEU A 151 5.94 1.80 12.26
C LEU A 151 6.55 3.21 12.41
N LEU A 152 7.26 3.66 11.38
CA LEU A 152 7.81 5.02 11.31
C LEU A 152 6.72 5.99 10.85
N GLU A 153 5.96 6.52 11.76
CA GLU A 153 4.85 7.43 11.47
C GLU A 153 5.29 8.91 11.33
N GLY A 154 6.46 9.27 11.86
CA GLY A 154 6.91 10.66 11.91
C GLY A 154 6.09 11.53 12.88
N ALA A 155 6.23 12.84 12.73
CA ALA A 155 5.68 13.80 13.69
C ALA A 155 4.14 13.86 13.74
N ARG A 156 3.47 13.57 12.61
CA ARG A 156 2.01 13.71 12.42
C ARG A 156 1.34 12.46 11.83
N GLY A 157 2.01 11.32 11.83
CA GLY A 157 1.49 10.11 11.22
C GLY A 157 1.63 10.04 9.69
N LEU A 158 2.32 10.99 9.05
CA LEU A 158 2.46 11.11 7.59
C LEU A 158 3.76 10.49 7.07
N GLY A 159 4.53 9.76 7.90
CA GLY A 159 5.76 9.10 7.47
C GLY A 159 5.51 7.96 6.49
N GLY A 160 6.48 7.66 5.63
CA GLY A 160 6.37 6.53 4.70
C GLY A 160 5.93 6.89 3.28
N GLU A 161 5.79 8.16 2.90
CA GLU A 161 5.47 8.63 1.55
C GLU A 161 6.62 8.34 0.55
N LEU A 162 6.99 7.04 0.42
CA LEU A 162 8.17 6.60 -0.32
C LEU A 162 8.07 6.88 -1.83
N GLY A 163 6.86 7.01 -2.39
CA GLY A 163 6.68 7.36 -3.79
C GLY A 163 7.15 8.78 -4.13
N HIS A 164 7.31 9.67 -3.13
CA HIS A 164 7.48 11.10 -3.39
C HIS A 164 8.90 11.65 -3.12
N PHE A 165 9.87 10.83 -2.70
CA PHE A 165 11.26 11.29 -2.78
C PHE A 165 11.70 11.42 -4.25
N ARG A 166 12.63 12.32 -4.53
CA ARG A 166 13.05 12.61 -5.92
C ARG A 166 14.15 11.66 -6.36
N LEU A 167 13.86 10.84 -7.36
CA LEU A 167 14.84 9.96 -8.02
C LEU A 167 15.55 10.70 -9.16
N HIS A 168 14.80 11.52 -9.94
CA HIS A 168 15.29 12.29 -11.08
C HIS A 168 14.96 13.78 -10.90
N ALA A 169 15.77 14.47 -10.06
CA ALA A 169 15.45 15.82 -9.60
C ALA A 169 15.58 16.92 -10.68
N LEU A 170 16.45 16.74 -11.69
CA LEU A 170 16.78 17.80 -12.64
C LEU A 170 15.92 17.74 -13.93
N ASP A 171 15.68 16.57 -14.47
CA ASP A 171 15.06 16.33 -15.79
C ASP A 171 13.87 15.36 -15.70
N GLY A 172 13.31 15.22 -14.51
CA GLY A 172 12.28 14.24 -14.20
C GLY A 172 10.89 14.59 -14.70
N VAL A 173 10.02 13.59 -14.67
CA VAL A 173 8.60 13.71 -15.02
C VAL A 173 7.85 14.43 -13.91
N ALA A 174 6.93 15.36 -14.27
CA ALA A 174 6.05 16.04 -13.31
C ALA A 174 5.20 15.04 -12.53
N CYS A 175 5.09 15.24 -11.23
CA CYS A 175 4.31 14.42 -10.31
C CYS A 175 3.03 15.14 -9.86
N THR A 176 1.99 14.38 -9.57
CA THR A 176 0.70 14.90 -9.05
C THR A 176 0.84 15.61 -7.70
N CYS A 177 1.90 15.31 -6.93
CA CYS A 177 2.22 16.03 -5.69
C CYS A 177 2.78 17.45 -5.89
N GLY A 178 2.92 17.91 -7.14
CA GLY A 178 3.48 19.22 -7.51
C GLY A 178 5.01 19.24 -7.68
N ALA A 179 5.72 18.14 -7.39
CA ALA A 179 7.17 18.04 -7.58
C ALA A 179 7.52 17.46 -8.97
N ILE A 180 8.82 17.44 -9.28
CA ILE A 180 9.38 16.82 -10.50
C ILE A 180 10.28 15.67 -10.07
N GLY A 181 10.22 14.54 -10.80
CA GLY A 181 11.15 13.42 -10.64
C GLY A 181 10.93 12.53 -9.44
N CYS A 182 9.71 12.52 -8.87
CA CYS A 182 9.36 11.60 -7.78
C CYS A 182 9.52 10.12 -8.21
N TYR A 183 9.95 9.29 -7.28
CA TYR A 183 10.15 7.85 -7.48
C TYR A 183 8.92 7.16 -8.08
N GLU A 184 7.72 7.50 -7.65
CA GLU A 184 6.46 7.00 -8.20
C GLU A 184 6.39 7.12 -9.72
N ARG A 185 6.91 8.22 -10.29
CA ARG A 185 6.82 8.47 -11.74
C ARG A 185 7.66 7.51 -12.57
N TYR A 186 8.50 6.70 -11.91
CA TYR A 186 9.41 5.72 -12.53
C TYR A 186 9.11 4.29 -12.06
N ALA A 187 8.68 4.10 -10.82
CA ALA A 187 8.49 2.80 -10.19
C ALA A 187 7.02 2.29 -10.22
N ALA A 188 6.01 3.16 -10.40
CA ALA A 188 4.62 2.73 -10.49
C ALA A 188 4.36 1.85 -11.73
N THR A 189 3.32 0.99 -11.67
CA THR A 189 2.86 0.22 -12.84
C THR A 189 2.45 1.12 -14.00
N THR A 190 1.90 2.31 -13.70
CA THR A 190 1.62 3.33 -14.73
C THR A 190 2.88 3.82 -15.45
N ALA A 191 4.03 3.83 -14.77
CA ALA A 191 5.31 4.16 -15.40
C ALA A 191 5.78 3.04 -16.34
N LEU A 192 5.59 1.77 -15.98
CA LEU A 192 5.86 0.63 -16.84
C LEU A 192 5.04 0.70 -18.12
N VAL A 193 3.71 0.91 -18.00
CA VAL A 193 2.82 1.06 -19.18
C VAL A 193 3.25 2.22 -20.07
N ARG A 194 3.56 3.38 -19.49
CA ARG A 194 4.06 4.53 -20.24
C ARG A 194 5.38 4.22 -20.97
N SER A 195 6.28 3.46 -20.37
CA SER A 195 7.55 3.06 -20.98
C SER A 195 7.33 2.08 -22.14
N ALA A 196 6.40 1.14 -21.99
CA ALA A 196 5.99 0.22 -23.06
C ALA A 196 5.41 0.97 -24.26
N GLN A 197 4.50 1.92 -24.03
CA GLN A 197 3.93 2.77 -25.08
C GLN A 197 5.00 3.60 -25.82
N LYS A 198 5.95 4.19 -25.07
CA LYS A 198 7.08 4.93 -25.66
C LYS A 198 7.98 4.03 -26.52
N ALA A 199 8.11 2.76 -26.16
CA ALA A 199 8.82 1.76 -26.96
C ALA A 199 8.02 1.24 -28.14
N GLY A 200 6.79 1.73 -28.37
CA GLY A 200 5.89 1.29 -29.44
C GLY A 200 5.38 -0.14 -29.23
N LEU A 201 5.22 -0.59 -27.98
CA LEU A 201 4.58 -1.84 -27.66
C LEU A 201 3.07 -1.65 -27.55
N ASP A 202 2.30 -2.58 -28.13
CA ASP A 202 0.84 -2.63 -27.98
C ASP A 202 0.50 -3.37 -26.65
N ALA A 203 0.56 -2.64 -25.55
CA ALA A 203 0.32 -3.17 -24.23
C ALA A 203 -0.57 -2.16 -23.45
N PRO A 204 -1.87 -2.43 -23.30
CA PRO A 204 -2.82 -1.50 -22.69
C PRO A 204 -2.64 -1.36 -21.19
N ASP A 205 -2.08 -2.38 -20.52
CA ASP A 205 -1.90 -2.43 -19.08
C ASP A 205 -0.68 -3.27 -18.65
N GLY A 206 -0.42 -3.29 -17.36
CA GLY A 206 0.70 -4.06 -16.80
C GLY A 206 0.57 -5.56 -16.99
N ARG A 207 -0.66 -6.10 -17.04
CA ARG A 207 -0.89 -7.55 -17.25
C ARG A 207 -0.39 -7.97 -18.62
N ALA A 208 -0.80 -7.26 -19.67
CA ALA A 208 -0.37 -7.52 -21.05
C ALA A 208 1.16 -7.47 -21.19
N ILE A 209 1.82 -6.56 -20.46
CA ILE A 209 3.30 -6.48 -20.45
C ILE A 209 3.91 -7.74 -19.83
N PHE A 210 3.41 -8.19 -18.68
CA PHE A 210 3.94 -9.39 -18.03
C PHE A 210 3.63 -10.67 -18.84
N GLU A 211 2.47 -10.76 -19.50
CA GLU A 211 2.12 -11.87 -20.39
C GLU A 211 3.06 -11.95 -21.60
N ALA A 212 3.33 -10.82 -22.27
CA ALA A 212 4.28 -10.76 -23.40
C ALA A 212 5.72 -11.06 -22.97
N ALA A 213 6.13 -10.56 -21.78
CA ALA A 213 7.45 -10.88 -21.22
C ALA A 213 7.58 -12.37 -20.89
N ALA A 214 6.54 -12.99 -20.32
CA ALA A 214 6.49 -14.43 -20.06
C ALA A 214 6.55 -15.28 -21.35
N ALA A 215 6.00 -14.76 -22.45
CA ALA A 215 6.12 -15.37 -23.78
C ALA A 215 7.52 -15.20 -24.43
N GLY A 216 8.44 -14.46 -23.77
CA GLY A 216 9.81 -14.28 -24.24
C GLY A 216 10.00 -13.13 -25.24
N ASP A 217 9.05 -12.19 -25.36
CA ASP A 217 9.22 -11.03 -26.24
C ASP A 217 10.37 -10.15 -25.76
N ALA A 218 11.43 -10.09 -26.58
CA ALA A 218 12.70 -9.44 -26.23
C ALA A 218 12.55 -7.93 -26.00
N ARG A 219 11.64 -7.26 -26.75
CA ARG A 219 11.41 -5.80 -26.59
C ARG A 219 10.69 -5.52 -25.28
N THR A 220 9.70 -6.32 -24.95
CA THR A 220 8.95 -6.23 -23.68
C THR A 220 9.85 -6.53 -22.50
N LEU A 221 10.72 -7.55 -22.59
CA LEU A 221 11.71 -7.87 -21.55
C LEU A 221 12.69 -6.71 -21.34
N ALA A 222 13.13 -6.03 -22.40
CA ALA A 222 13.99 -4.85 -22.27
C ALA A 222 13.32 -3.70 -21.53
N VAL A 223 12.04 -3.42 -21.83
CA VAL A 223 11.24 -2.40 -21.12
C VAL A 223 11.05 -2.79 -19.66
N LEU A 224 10.69 -4.05 -19.38
CA LEU A 224 10.50 -4.56 -18.02
C LEU A 224 11.79 -4.45 -17.18
N ASN A 225 12.93 -4.83 -17.74
CA ASN A 225 14.22 -4.72 -17.07
C ASN A 225 14.62 -3.26 -16.79
N GLY A 226 14.32 -2.34 -17.71
CA GLY A 226 14.48 -0.90 -17.49
C GLY A 226 13.66 -0.40 -16.31
N TRP A 227 12.40 -0.81 -16.22
CA TRP A 227 11.51 -0.47 -15.11
C TRP A 227 11.97 -1.08 -13.77
N ILE A 228 12.42 -2.34 -13.77
CA ILE A 228 13.00 -2.99 -12.59
C ILE A 228 14.24 -2.23 -12.09
N ASN A 229 15.07 -1.73 -13.01
CA ASN A 229 16.22 -0.91 -12.64
C ASN A 229 15.82 0.38 -11.94
N GLU A 230 14.79 1.10 -12.43
CA GLU A 230 14.25 2.30 -11.76
C GLU A 230 13.75 1.99 -10.36
N ILE A 231 13.03 0.87 -10.18
CA ILE A 231 12.59 0.43 -8.86
C ILE A 231 13.81 0.18 -7.96
N ALA A 232 14.81 -0.54 -8.45
CA ALA A 232 15.98 -0.90 -7.68
C ALA A 232 16.81 0.32 -7.25
N GLN A 233 16.92 1.36 -8.07
CA GLN A 233 17.63 2.59 -7.72
C GLN A 233 16.99 3.28 -6.51
N GLY A 234 15.66 3.41 -6.50
CA GLY A 234 14.95 3.97 -5.36
C GLY A 234 15.09 3.12 -4.09
N LEU A 235 14.95 1.80 -4.23
CA LEU A 235 15.14 0.88 -3.11
C LEU A 235 16.56 0.90 -2.57
N ALA A 236 17.58 1.02 -3.41
CA ALA A 236 18.97 1.13 -2.97
C ALA A 236 19.20 2.35 -2.07
N GLY A 237 18.60 3.50 -2.42
CA GLY A 237 18.63 4.68 -1.55
C GLY A 237 17.99 4.41 -0.18
N LEU A 238 16.84 3.75 -0.17
CA LEU A 238 16.15 3.39 1.07
C LEU A 238 16.94 2.37 1.90
N VAL A 239 17.58 1.39 1.26
CA VAL A 239 18.46 0.43 1.94
C VAL A 239 19.62 1.13 2.64
N HIS A 240 20.28 2.08 1.99
CA HIS A 240 21.39 2.83 2.62
C HIS A 240 20.94 3.72 3.78
N ILE A 241 19.67 4.19 3.79
CA ILE A 241 19.14 5.03 4.86
C ILE A 241 18.67 4.20 6.06
N PHE A 242 17.96 3.10 5.82
CA PHE A 242 17.23 2.36 6.86
C PHE A 242 17.86 1.01 7.22
N ASN A 243 18.76 0.47 6.39
CA ASN A 243 19.40 -0.82 6.58
C ASN A 243 18.40 -1.94 6.97
N PRO A 244 17.37 -2.22 6.14
CA PRO A 244 16.32 -3.16 6.50
C PRO A 244 16.80 -4.61 6.39
N GLN A 245 16.12 -5.51 7.12
CA GLN A 245 16.24 -6.96 6.96
C GLN A 245 15.46 -7.45 5.72
N LEU A 246 14.35 -6.79 5.42
CA LEU A 246 13.42 -7.20 4.36
C LEU A 246 12.90 -5.99 3.58
N ILE A 247 12.91 -6.11 2.26
CA ILE A 247 12.09 -5.30 1.36
C ILE A 247 10.88 -6.14 0.96
N LEU A 248 9.69 -5.64 1.25
CA LEU A 248 8.42 -6.29 0.94
C LEU A 248 7.74 -5.57 -0.22
N ILE A 249 7.46 -6.29 -1.29
CA ILE A 249 6.80 -5.75 -2.49
C ILE A 249 5.35 -6.18 -2.50
N GLY A 250 4.46 -5.21 -2.37
CA GLY A 250 3.01 -5.37 -2.49
C GLY A 250 2.46 -4.76 -3.79
N GLY A 251 1.13 -4.75 -3.91
CA GLY A 251 0.42 -4.25 -5.09
C GLY A 251 0.15 -5.34 -6.13
N GLY A 252 -0.60 -4.98 -7.18
CA GLY A 252 -1.13 -5.95 -8.16
C GLY A 252 -0.08 -6.74 -8.95
N VAL A 253 1.16 -6.24 -9.02
CA VAL A 253 2.27 -6.89 -9.74
C VAL A 253 3.12 -7.79 -8.87
N SER A 254 2.91 -7.80 -7.55
CA SER A 254 3.78 -8.53 -6.60
C SER A 254 3.76 -10.05 -6.76
N ALA A 255 2.73 -10.61 -7.40
CA ALA A 255 2.64 -12.04 -7.68
C ALA A 255 3.63 -12.53 -8.76
N GLN A 256 4.34 -11.61 -9.44
CA GLN A 256 5.26 -11.92 -10.55
C GLN A 256 6.66 -12.30 -10.02
N GLN A 257 6.79 -13.50 -9.42
CA GLN A 257 8.03 -13.92 -8.78
C GLN A 257 9.24 -13.89 -9.75
N ALA A 258 9.20 -14.68 -10.82
CA ALA A 258 10.32 -14.83 -11.75
C ALA A 258 10.59 -13.59 -12.62
N LEU A 259 9.55 -12.81 -12.94
CA LEU A 259 9.66 -11.65 -13.82
C LEU A 259 9.86 -10.32 -13.08
N LEU A 260 9.60 -10.27 -11.79
CA LEU A 260 9.75 -9.06 -10.99
C LEU A 260 10.60 -9.28 -9.73
N ILE A 261 10.17 -10.15 -8.83
CA ILE A 261 10.79 -10.24 -7.48
C ILE A 261 12.25 -10.70 -7.56
N ASP A 262 12.53 -11.79 -8.29
CA ASP A 262 13.87 -12.34 -8.40
C ASP A 262 14.84 -11.39 -9.14
N PRO A 263 14.48 -10.81 -10.31
CA PRO A 263 15.32 -9.82 -10.96
C PRO A 263 15.51 -8.55 -10.13
N LEU A 264 14.47 -8.09 -9.43
CA LEU A 264 14.55 -6.92 -8.55
C LEU A 264 15.51 -7.16 -7.38
N ALA A 265 15.43 -8.32 -6.73
CA ALA A 265 16.35 -8.70 -5.65
C ALA A 265 17.80 -8.71 -6.14
N ALA A 266 18.05 -9.27 -7.34
CA ALA A 266 19.37 -9.26 -7.96
C ALA A 266 19.88 -7.85 -8.27
N GLN A 267 18.98 -6.98 -8.78
CA GLN A 267 19.34 -5.62 -9.15
C GLN A 267 19.58 -4.73 -7.92
N VAL A 268 18.77 -4.86 -6.87
CA VAL A 268 18.99 -4.15 -5.58
C VAL A 268 20.37 -4.51 -5.02
N ARG A 269 20.72 -5.81 -4.94
CA ARG A 269 22.03 -6.26 -4.43
C ARG A 269 23.21 -5.69 -5.22
N LYS A 270 23.06 -5.48 -6.53
CA LYS A 270 24.09 -4.84 -7.37
C LYS A 270 24.20 -3.34 -7.14
N SER A 271 23.13 -2.69 -6.66
CA SER A 271 23.01 -1.24 -6.52
C SER A 271 23.39 -0.73 -5.12
N ILE A 272 23.66 -1.62 -4.16
CA ILE A 272 24.00 -1.28 -2.78
C ILE A 272 25.42 -1.65 -2.42
N MET A 273 25.97 -1.02 -1.37
CA MET A 273 27.26 -1.40 -0.82
C MET A 273 27.24 -2.83 -0.29
N PRO A 274 28.29 -3.65 -0.47
CA PRO A 274 28.29 -5.07 -0.14
C PRO A 274 27.84 -5.40 1.29
N ALA A 275 28.21 -4.56 2.28
CA ALA A 275 27.85 -4.77 3.66
C ALA A 275 26.32 -4.71 3.92
N PHE A 276 25.58 -3.97 3.09
CA PHE A 276 24.11 -3.89 3.18
C PHE A 276 23.40 -5.05 2.50
N ALA A 277 24.11 -5.82 1.67
CA ALA A 277 23.53 -6.98 1.00
C ALA A 277 23.46 -8.22 1.90
N GLU A 278 24.25 -8.24 2.99
CA GLU A 278 24.29 -9.35 3.94
C GLU A 278 22.98 -9.43 4.72
N GLY A 279 22.29 -10.56 4.60
CA GLY A 279 20.99 -10.80 5.27
C GLY A 279 19.81 -10.04 4.68
N LEU A 280 19.98 -9.17 3.68
CA LEU A 280 18.87 -8.48 3.04
C LEU A 280 18.06 -9.44 2.16
N GLU A 281 16.75 -9.45 2.40
CA GLU A 281 15.80 -10.20 1.58
C GLU A 281 14.88 -9.26 0.79
N VAL A 282 14.39 -9.74 -0.35
CA VAL A 282 13.31 -9.10 -1.13
C VAL A 282 12.24 -10.13 -1.37
N ARG A 283 11.01 -9.87 -0.92
CA ARG A 283 9.88 -10.80 -0.99
C ARG A 283 8.62 -10.14 -1.51
N ALA A 284 7.74 -10.94 -2.09
CA ALA A 284 6.37 -10.54 -2.37
C ALA A 284 5.52 -10.55 -1.10
N ALA A 285 4.55 -9.63 -1.01
CA ALA A 285 3.50 -9.64 -0.01
C ALA A 285 2.60 -10.89 -0.17
N ALA A 286 2.19 -11.50 0.94
CA ALA A 286 1.45 -12.76 0.94
C ALA A 286 -0.07 -12.58 1.13
N LEU A 287 -0.49 -11.57 1.89
CA LEU A 287 -1.90 -11.36 2.26
C LEU A 287 -2.76 -10.74 1.15
N GLN A 288 -2.12 -10.25 0.09
CA GLN A 288 -2.81 -9.68 -1.07
C GLN A 288 -3.89 -8.64 -0.66
N ASN A 289 -5.16 -8.89 -1.07
CA ASN A 289 -6.29 -7.99 -0.80
C ASN A 289 -6.69 -7.89 0.69
N ASP A 290 -6.22 -8.78 1.55
CA ASP A 290 -6.54 -8.77 2.98
C ASP A 290 -5.55 -7.92 3.78
N ALA A 291 -4.40 -7.57 3.20
CA ALA A 291 -3.31 -6.91 3.92
C ALA A 291 -3.74 -5.59 4.59
N GLY A 292 -4.53 -4.77 3.88
CA GLY A 292 -5.08 -3.52 4.43
C GLY A 292 -5.99 -3.75 5.64
N LEU A 293 -6.92 -4.71 5.53
CA LEU A 293 -7.85 -5.07 6.62
C LEU A 293 -7.12 -5.59 7.85
N VAL A 294 -6.22 -6.55 7.65
CA VAL A 294 -5.44 -7.21 8.72
C VAL A 294 -4.51 -6.20 9.38
N GLY A 295 -3.83 -5.38 8.59
CA GLY A 295 -2.90 -4.39 9.10
C GLY A 295 -3.57 -3.25 9.85
N ALA A 296 -4.74 -2.78 9.41
CA ALA A 296 -5.52 -1.80 10.14
C ALA A 296 -5.87 -2.32 11.54
N VAL A 297 -6.32 -3.59 11.65
CA VAL A 297 -6.61 -4.22 12.93
C VAL A 297 -5.36 -4.38 13.79
N TYR A 298 -4.22 -4.73 13.20
CA TYR A 298 -2.97 -4.78 13.96
C TYR A 298 -2.54 -3.40 14.46
N TYR A 299 -2.68 -2.36 13.63
CA TYR A 299 -2.45 -0.98 14.05
C TYR A 299 -3.37 -0.59 15.22
N PHE A 300 -4.67 -0.92 15.14
CA PHE A 300 -5.62 -0.68 16.24
C PHE A 300 -5.17 -1.34 17.54
N LYS A 301 -4.72 -2.60 17.49
CA LYS A 301 -4.23 -3.34 18.68
C LYS A 301 -2.97 -2.72 19.29
N GLN A 302 -2.13 -2.08 18.49
CA GLN A 302 -0.91 -1.40 18.98
C GLN A 302 -1.22 -0.05 19.66
N GLN A 303 -2.41 0.52 19.44
CA GLN A 303 -2.83 1.79 20.04
C GLN A 303 -3.60 1.61 21.37
N GLN A 304 -3.89 0.37 21.77
CA GLN A 304 -4.53 0.04 23.06
C GLN A 304 -3.49 -0.13 24.16
#